data_0d9be54adee367b368be304b7e922934
#
_entry.id   0d9be54adee367b368be304b7e922934
#
_cell.length_a   1.000
_cell.length_b   1.000
_cell.length_c   1.000
_cell.angle_alpha   90.00
_cell.angle_beta   90.00
_cell.angle_gamma   90.00
#
_symmetry.space_group_name_H-M   'P 1'
#
loop_
_entity.id
_entity.type
_entity.pdbx_description
1 polymer ?
#
loop_
_entity_poly.entity_id
_entity_poly.type
_entity_poly.pdbx_seq_one_letter_code
_entity_poly.pdbx_strand_id
1 'polypeptide(L)'
;LPGVRVVIDSGLAREPRFDPNSGFARLDVVSISQASADQRAGRAGRVAEGFAYRLWPQSQRLEPQRRPEIAQVELASLALELAAWGSDALRFVDPPPTGALAAARDLLRRLDALDARHAITARGRRMLALGTHPRLAAMLLVSNEPSRIALACDLAALIEARDPLRSRSDALAERWQALAAFRNGRVGADANRSALAAIDAASKQWRRRLRCNAHPPADVPAHDLGDLLAHAFPDRIARQHPQDAKRYQLANGRMAKLFDDSAVHGEPWLVASELRFEARDALLLRAAPVDEAYLRQAFAAHFHEGDEVRWDAGRRALASERIARFDGIVLSSKPAGRVDPALAARALTDAVRDIGLTAL
;
A
#
# COMPACT_ATOMS: atom_id res chain seq x y z
N LEU A 1 -5.16 -37.26 -2.23
CA LEU A 1 -4.18 -38.21 -1.67
C LEU A 1 -4.87 -39.55 -1.55
N PRO A 2 -4.54 -40.54 -2.38
CA PRO A 2 -5.05 -41.89 -2.19
C PRO A 2 -4.47 -42.49 -0.91
N GLY A 3 -5.28 -43.24 -0.15
CA GLY A 3 -4.84 -43.96 1.05
C GLY A 3 -4.91 -43.20 2.37
N VAL A 4 -5.36 -41.94 2.41
CA VAL A 4 -5.63 -41.25 3.69
C VAL A 4 -6.85 -41.83 4.35
N ARG A 5 -6.69 -42.39 5.53
CA ARG A 5 -7.79 -43.00 6.33
C ARG A 5 -8.14 -42.20 7.58
N VAL A 6 -7.27 -41.26 7.98
CA VAL A 6 -7.48 -40.41 9.14
C VAL A 6 -7.16 -38.97 8.76
N VAL A 7 -8.07 -38.07 9.07
CA VAL A 7 -7.90 -36.61 8.95
C VAL A 7 -8.03 -35.99 10.33
N ILE A 8 -7.03 -35.23 10.76
CA ILE A 8 -7.08 -34.39 11.94
C ILE A 8 -7.12 -32.94 11.45
N ASP A 9 -8.24 -32.26 11.71
CA ASP A 9 -8.47 -30.91 11.18
C ASP A 9 -8.48 -29.88 12.31
N SER A 10 -7.53 -28.93 12.26
CA SER A 10 -7.45 -27.82 13.22
C SER A 10 -8.56 -26.79 13.08
N GLY A 11 -9.34 -26.82 12.01
CA GLY A 11 -10.33 -25.79 11.72
C GLY A 11 -9.72 -24.49 11.19
N LEU A 12 -8.42 -24.49 10.86
CA LEU A 12 -7.69 -23.30 10.42
C LEU A 12 -7.16 -23.46 8.98
N ALA A 13 -7.08 -22.33 8.29
CA ALA A 13 -6.43 -22.21 6.98
C ALA A 13 -5.57 -20.94 6.92
N ARG A 14 -4.61 -20.94 6.03
CA ARG A 14 -3.94 -19.70 5.61
C ARG A 14 -4.59 -19.19 4.35
N GLU A 15 -5.11 -17.99 4.40
CA GLU A 15 -5.76 -17.34 3.26
C GLU A 15 -5.13 -16.00 2.94
N PRO A 16 -4.93 -15.68 1.64
CA PRO A 16 -4.52 -14.35 1.26
C PRO A 16 -5.67 -13.38 1.58
N ARG A 17 -5.37 -12.34 2.36
CA ARG A 17 -6.28 -11.23 2.65
C ARG A 17 -5.58 -9.93 2.36
N PHE A 18 -6.32 -8.99 1.82
CA PHE A 18 -5.82 -7.64 1.68
C PHE A 18 -5.58 -7.03 3.06
N ASP A 19 -4.33 -6.65 3.31
CA ASP A 19 -3.96 -5.87 4.47
C ASP A 19 -3.90 -4.38 4.08
N PRO A 20 -4.89 -3.58 4.47
CA PRO A 20 -4.91 -2.15 4.13
C PRO A 20 -3.73 -1.40 4.74
N ASN A 21 -3.10 -1.94 5.79
CA ASN A 21 -1.99 -1.29 6.47
C ASN A 21 -0.73 -1.29 5.60
N SER A 22 -0.36 -2.44 5.06
CA SER A 22 0.77 -2.56 4.13
C SER A 22 0.41 -2.21 2.68
N GLY A 23 -0.85 -2.42 2.28
CA GLY A 23 -1.31 -2.27 0.89
C GLY A 23 -1.01 -3.50 0.03
N PHE A 24 -0.70 -4.64 0.66
CA PHE A 24 -0.45 -5.93 0.02
C PHE A 24 -1.38 -7.00 0.56
N ALA A 25 -1.49 -8.11 -0.16
CA ALA A 25 -2.11 -9.31 0.38
C ALA A 25 -1.12 -10.04 1.31
N ARG A 26 -1.57 -10.40 2.52
CA ARG A 26 -0.82 -11.23 3.47
C ARG A 26 -1.57 -12.53 3.73
N LEU A 27 -0.83 -13.58 4.06
CA LEU A 27 -1.42 -14.86 4.45
C LEU A 27 -1.81 -14.83 5.93
N ASP A 28 -3.10 -14.67 6.19
CA ASP A 28 -3.66 -14.72 7.53
C ASP A 28 -4.14 -16.12 7.89
N VAL A 29 -4.00 -16.46 9.18
CA VAL A 29 -4.60 -17.68 9.73
C VAL A 29 -6.05 -17.40 10.10
N VAL A 30 -6.97 -18.07 9.42
CA VAL A 30 -8.41 -17.87 9.58
C VAL A 30 -9.14 -19.18 9.85
N SER A 31 -10.33 -19.10 10.44
CA SER A 31 -11.23 -20.26 10.53
C SER A 31 -11.70 -20.68 9.14
N ILE A 32 -11.75 -21.99 8.90
CA ILE A 32 -12.24 -22.54 7.63
C ILE A 32 -13.77 -22.42 7.54
N SER A 33 -14.31 -22.56 6.34
CA SER A 33 -15.76 -22.71 6.12
C SER A 33 -16.21 -24.12 6.40
N GLN A 34 -17.52 -24.30 6.62
CA GLN A 34 -18.16 -25.63 6.75
C GLN A 34 -17.89 -26.50 5.53
N ALA A 35 -18.04 -25.94 4.31
CA ALA A 35 -17.73 -26.64 3.07
C ALA A 35 -16.27 -27.14 3.02
N SER A 36 -15.31 -26.33 3.51
CA SER A 36 -13.91 -26.74 3.59
C SER A 36 -13.68 -27.86 4.61
N ALA A 37 -14.37 -27.79 5.77
CA ALA A 37 -14.31 -28.84 6.79
C ALA A 37 -14.84 -30.18 6.26
N ASP A 38 -15.96 -30.14 5.54
CA ASP A 38 -16.57 -31.33 4.95
C ASP A 38 -15.71 -31.91 3.82
N GLN A 39 -15.13 -31.04 2.97
CA GLN A 39 -14.20 -31.48 1.93
C GLN A 39 -12.94 -32.13 2.53
N ARG A 40 -12.39 -31.60 3.64
CA ARG A 40 -11.24 -32.19 4.33
C ARG A 40 -11.60 -33.53 4.96
N ALA A 41 -12.77 -33.64 5.63
CA ALA A 41 -13.27 -34.87 6.20
C ALA A 41 -13.47 -35.93 5.10
N GLY A 42 -14.05 -35.57 3.96
CA GLY A 42 -14.25 -36.46 2.82
C GLY A 42 -12.97 -37.05 2.22
N ARG A 43 -11.78 -36.49 2.55
CA ARG A 43 -10.50 -37.08 2.14
C ARG A 43 -10.19 -38.38 2.88
N ALA A 44 -10.63 -38.53 4.15
CA ALA A 44 -10.45 -39.77 4.90
C ALA A 44 -11.32 -40.90 4.36
N GLY A 45 -12.52 -40.57 3.88
CA GLY A 45 -13.51 -41.55 3.38
C GLY A 45 -13.48 -41.76 1.87
N ARG A 46 -12.45 -41.32 1.13
CA ARG A 46 -12.49 -41.29 -0.33
C ARG A 46 -12.37 -42.66 -1.00
N VAL A 47 -11.67 -43.61 -0.39
CA VAL A 47 -11.38 -44.93 -0.99
C VAL A 47 -11.98 -46.06 -0.12
N ALA A 48 -12.10 -45.87 1.17
CA ALA A 48 -12.66 -46.79 2.14
C ALA A 48 -13.06 -46.01 3.40
N GLU A 49 -13.78 -46.64 4.32
CA GLU A 49 -14.16 -46.05 5.59
C GLU A 49 -12.97 -45.43 6.33
N GLY A 50 -13.12 -44.20 6.83
CA GLY A 50 -12.10 -43.42 7.49
C GLY A 50 -12.61 -42.55 8.60
N PHE A 51 -11.71 -41.91 9.34
CA PHE A 51 -12.04 -41.11 10.51
C PHE A 51 -11.64 -39.66 10.31
N ALA A 52 -12.50 -38.71 10.69
CA ALA A 52 -12.20 -37.29 10.68
C ALA A 52 -12.36 -36.69 12.09
N TYR A 53 -11.28 -36.20 12.65
CA TYR A 53 -11.25 -35.57 13.98
C TYR A 53 -11.19 -34.04 13.79
N ARG A 54 -12.25 -33.35 14.26
CA ARG A 54 -12.35 -31.89 14.23
C ARG A 54 -11.90 -31.33 15.57
N LEU A 55 -10.85 -30.50 15.60
CA LEU A 55 -10.23 -29.96 16.81
C LEU A 55 -10.87 -28.61 17.24
N TRP A 56 -12.18 -28.45 17.03
CA TRP A 56 -12.93 -27.28 17.51
C TRP A 56 -14.24 -27.73 18.16
N PRO A 57 -14.82 -26.90 19.07
CA PRO A 57 -16.05 -27.25 19.76
C PRO A 57 -17.22 -27.43 18.77
N GLN A 58 -18.09 -28.38 19.05
CA GLN A 58 -19.29 -28.63 18.25
C GLN A 58 -20.25 -27.43 18.19
N SER A 59 -20.18 -26.55 19.21
CA SER A 59 -20.93 -25.30 19.28
C SER A 59 -20.39 -24.20 18.37
N GLN A 60 -19.16 -24.34 17.86
CA GLN A 60 -18.55 -23.35 16.95
C GLN A 60 -19.24 -23.44 15.59
N ARG A 61 -19.92 -22.36 15.21
CA ARG A 61 -20.51 -22.23 13.88
C ARG A 61 -19.43 -21.72 12.90
N LEU A 62 -19.23 -22.47 11.84
CA LEU A 62 -18.41 -22.07 10.71
C LEU A 62 -19.28 -21.35 9.68
N GLU A 63 -18.68 -20.41 8.92
CA GLU A 63 -19.33 -19.84 7.74
C GLU A 63 -19.67 -20.95 6.74
N PRO A 64 -20.82 -20.94 6.07
CA PRO A 64 -21.19 -22.02 5.15
C PRO A 64 -20.20 -22.24 4.04
N GLN A 65 -19.73 -21.16 3.42
CA GLN A 65 -18.79 -21.18 2.29
C GLN A 65 -17.68 -20.13 2.45
N ARG A 66 -16.55 -20.37 1.82
CA ARG A 66 -15.46 -19.42 1.73
C ARG A 66 -15.84 -18.27 0.81
N ARG A 67 -15.55 -17.05 1.20
CA ARG A 67 -15.67 -15.89 0.29
C ARG A 67 -14.68 -16.02 -0.87
N PRO A 68 -15.05 -15.65 -2.10
CA PRO A 68 -14.16 -15.63 -3.21
C PRO A 68 -12.91 -14.77 -2.94
N GLU A 69 -11.75 -15.21 -3.38
CA GLU A 69 -10.49 -14.49 -3.18
C GLU A 69 -10.54 -13.08 -3.78
N ILE A 70 -11.14 -12.93 -4.97
CA ILE A 70 -11.30 -11.65 -5.66
C ILE A 70 -12.05 -10.57 -4.84
N ALA A 71 -12.86 -11.00 -3.87
CA ALA A 71 -13.57 -10.09 -2.96
C ALA A 71 -12.77 -9.73 -1.70
N GLN A 72 -11.58 -10.32 -1.50
CA GLN A 72 -10.80 -10.22 -0.27
C GLN A 72 -9.40 -9.68 -0.46
N VAL A 73 -8.87 -9.69 -1.70
CA VAL A 73 -7.52 -9.26 -2.02
C VAL A 73 -7.50 -7.86 -2.66
N GLU A 74 -6.33 -7.25 -2.64
CA GLU A 74 -6.06 -6.02 -3.39
C GLU A 74 -6.04 -6.34 -4.90
N LEU A 75 -6.63 -5.46 -5.72
CA LEU A 75 -6.91 -5.76 -7.12
C LEU A 75 -5.98 -5.04 -8.12
N ALA A 76 -4.88 -4.38 -7.68
CA ALA A 76 -4.02 -3.63 -8.61
C ALA A 76 -3.35 -4.54 -9.63
N SER A 77 -2.90 -5.74 -9.23
CA SER A 77 -2.33 -6.71 -10.17
C SER A 77 -3.36 -7.14 -11.21
N LEU A 78 -4.56 -7.50 -10.77
CA LEU A 78 -5.67 -7.86 -11.67
C LEU A 78 -6.04 -6.70 -12.60
N ALA A 79 -6.17 -5.48 -12.06
CA ALA A 79 -6.52 -4.30 -12.84
C ALA A 79 -5.46 -3.98 -13.91
N LEU A 80 -4.18 -4.21 -13.62
CA LEU A 80 -3.09 -4.04 -14.58
C LEU A 80 -3.15 -5.11 -15.69
N GLU A 81 -3.45 -6.35 -15.35
CA GLU A 81 -3.66 -7.44 -16.33
C GLU A 81 -4.86 -7.17 -17.24
N LEU A 82 -5.99 -6.73 -16.67
CA LEU A 82 -7.19 -6.36 -17.44
C LEU A 82 -6.89 -5.22 -18.42
N ALA A 83 -6.14 -4.21 -17.98
CA ALA A 83 -5.73 -3.11 -18.86
C ALA A 83 -4.78 -3.57 -19.98
N ALA A 84 -3.92 -4.56 -19.70
CA ALA A 84 -3.05 -5.16 -20.72
C ALA A 84 -3.85 -6.02 -21.71
N TRP A 85 -4.89 -6.69 -21.24
CA TRP A 85 -5.81 -7.46 -22.08
C TRP A 85 -6.63 -6.57 -23.01
N GLY A 86 -6.94 -5.34 -22.56
CA GLY A 86 -7.64 -4.35 -23.38
C GLY A 86 -9.16 -4.48 -23.37
N SER A 87 -9.74 -5.23 -22.44
CA SER A 87 -11.19 -5.36 -22.31
C SER A 87 -11.60 -5.55 -20.84
N ASP A 88 -12.63 -4.82 -20.43
CA ASP A 88 -13.30 -4.97 -19.14
C ASP A 88 -14.48 -5.96 -19.19
N ALA A 89 -14.80 -6.49 -20.40
CA ALA A 89 -15.96 -7.35 -20.63
C ALA A 89 -15.69 -8.83 -20.35
N LEU A 90 -14.65 -9.16 -19.56
CA LEU A 90 -14.37 -10.52 -19.15
C LEU A 90 -15.45 -11.06 -18.22
N ARG A 91 -15.91 -12.27 -18.47
CA ARG A 91 -16.87 -12.96 -17.60
C ARG A 91 -16.12 -13.62 -16.45
N PHE A 92 -16.34 -13.12 -15.25
CA PHE A 92 -15.85 -13.72 -14.01
C PHE A 92 -16.94 -14.60 -13.41
N VAL A 93 -16.56 -15.68 -12.74
CA VAL A 93 -17.49 -16.49 -11.92
C VAL A 93 -18.03 -15.61 -10.78
N ASP A 94 -17.11 -14.91 -10.11
CA ASP A 94 -17.43 -13.87 -9.13
C ASP A 94 -16.82 -12.56 -9.62
N PRO A 95 -17.62 -11.54 -9.94
CA PRO A 95 -17.09 -10.28 -10.47
C PRO A 95 -16.30 -9.52 -9.38
N PRO A 96 -15.23 -8.80 -9.76
CA PRO A 96 -14.48 -7.98 -8.82
C PRO A 96 -15.39 -6.88 -8.25
N PRO A 97 -15.31 -6.58 -6.93
CA PRO A 97 -16.06 -5.47 -6.35
C PRO A 97 -15.70 -4.14 -7.05
N THR A 98 -16.72 -3.40 -7.50
CA THR A 98 -16.54 -2.18 -8.31
C THR A 98 -15.69 -1.13 -7.59
N GLY A 99 -15.90 -0.92 -6.29
CA GLY A 99 -15.12 0.02 -5.48
C GLY A 99 -13.66 -0.39 -5.33
N ALA A 100 -13.38 -1.69 -5.14
CA ALA A 100 -12.01 -2.19 -5.04
C ALA A 100 -11.27 -2.08 -6.38
N LEU A 101 -11.96 -2.37 -7.50
CA LEU A 101 -11.39 -2.21 -8.83
C LEU A 101 -11.12 -0.75 -9.17
N ALA A 102 -12.02 0.17 -8.80
CA ALA A 102 -11.81 1.61 -8.98
C ALA A 102 -10.60 2.10 -8.17
N ALA A 103 -10.48 1.72 -6.90
CA ALA A 103 -9.32 2.05 -6.06
C ALA A 103 -8.00 1.49 -6.64
N ALA A 104 -8.03 0.27 -7.18
CA ALA A 104 -6.89 -0.33 -7.85
C ALA A 104 -6.45 0.46 -9.10
N ARG A 105 -7.40 0.91 -9.92
CA ARG A 105 -7.13 1.76 -11.09
C ARG A 105 -6.57 3.12 -10.70
N ASP A 106 -7.09 3.74 -9.65
CA ASP A 106 -6.56 5.01 -9.14
C ASP A 106 -5.12 4.85 -8.65
N LEU A 107 -4.81 3.77 -7.95
CA LEU A 107 -3.43 3.44 -7.57
C LEU A 107 -2.54 3.29 -8.82
N LEU A 108 -2.97 2.51 -9.81
CA LEU A 108 -2.20 2.28 -11.04
C LEU A 108 -1.95 3.57 -11.84
N ARG A 109 -2.89 4.52 -11.82
CA ARG A 109 -2.69 5.86 -12.39
C ARG A 109 -1.61 6.64 -11.64
N ARG A 110 -1.62 6.62 -10.31
CA ARG A 110 -0.57 7.24 -9.47
C ARG A 110 0.81 6.62 -9.66
N LEU A 111 0.86 5.36 -10.06
CA LEU A 111 2.08 4.64 -10.41
C LEU A 111 2.50 4.82 -11.87
N ASP A 112 1.80 5.64 -12.67
CA ASP A 112 1.98 5.80 -14.11
C ASP A 112 1.87 4.50 -14.92
N ALA A 113 1.20 3.50 -14.35
CA ALA A 113 0.95 2.22 -15.02
C ALA A 113 -0.25 2.29 -15.98
N LEU A 114 -1.22 3.16 -15.67
CA LEU A 114 -2.37 3.48 -16.50
C LEU A 114 -2.41 4.99 -16.83
N ASP A 115 -2.94 5.32 -17.99
CA ASP A 115 -3.24 6.70 -18.37
C ASP A 115 -4.62 7.18 -17.83
N ALA A 116 -5.01 8.39 -18.17
CA ALA A 116 -6.29 8.98 -17.75
C ALA A 116 -7.52 8.22 -18.30
N ARG A 117 -7.37 7.42 -19.35
CA ARG A 117 -8.43 6.59 -19.96
C ARG A 117 -8.37 5.14 -19.45
N HIS A 118 -7.55 4.86 -18.42
CA HIS A 118 -7.27 3.53 -17.87
C HIS A 118 -6.58 2.57 -18.87
N ALA A 119 -6.01 3.07 -19.97
CA ALA A 119 -5.22 2.26 -20.86
C ALA A 119 -3.82 2.04 -20.27
N ILE A 120 -3.27 0.84 -20.51
CA ILE A 120 -1.94 0.50 -19.99
C ILE A 120 -0.84 1.29 -20.70
N THR A 121 0.04 1.92 -19.93
CA THR A 121 1.20 2.68 -20.43
C THR A 121 2.37 1.75 -20.80
N ALA A 122 3.41 2.29 -21.45
CA ALA A 122 4.66 1.57 -21.66
C ALA A 122 5.33 1.17 -20.33
N ARG A 123 5.23 2.04 -19.29
CA ARG A 123 5.70 1.74 -17.94
C ARG A 123 4.88 0.62 -17.31
N GLY A 124 3.54 0.64 -17.44
CA GLY A 124 2.66 -0.41 -16.96
C GLY A 124 2.97 -1.78 -17.57
N ARG A 125 3.28 -1.87 -18.86
CA ARG A 125 3.72 -3.11 -19.51
C ARG A 125 5.03 -3.64 -18.94
N ARG A 126 6.00 -2.76 -18.67
CA ARG A 126 7.25 -3.16 -18.01
C ARG A 126 7.00 -3.64 -16.57
N MET A 127 6.10 -2.99 -15.83
CA MET A 127 5.70 -3.42 -14.48
C MET A 127 5.05 -4.81 -14.50
N LEU A 128 4.13 -5.04 -15.43
CA LEU A 128 3.46 -6.34 -15.62
C LEU A 128 4.49 -7.46 -15.91
N ALA A 129 5.48 -7.20 -16.76
CA ALA A 129 6.53 -8.16 -17.11
C ALA A 129 7.41 -8.57 -15.90
N LEU A 130 7.48 -7.76 -14.85
CA LEU A 130 8.18 -8.13 -13.61
C LEU A 130 7.40 -9.18 -12.79
N GLY A 131 6.07 -9.33 -12.98
CA GLY A 131 5.25 -10.32 -12.29
C GLY A 131 5.32 -10.21 -10.77
N THR A 132 5.35 -8.99 -10.26
CA THR A 132 5.23 -8.66 -8.83
C THR A 132 4.14 -7.61 -8.65
N HIS A 133 3.84 -7.30 -7.38
CA HIS A 133 2.86 -6.27 -7.07
C HIS A 133 3.25 -4.92 -7.74
N PRO A 134 2.31 -4.20 -8.37
CA PRO A 134 2.58 -2.96 -9.11
C PRO A 134 3.35 -1.90 -8.32
N ARG A 135 3.11 -1.76 -7.01
CA ARG A 135 3.87 -0.85 -6.14
C ARG A 135 5.37 -1.16 -6.16
N LEU A 136 5.73 -2.43 -5.99
CA LEU A 136 7.14 -2.85 -6.01
C LEU A 136 7.74 -2.73 -7.40
N ALA A 137 6.99 -3.11 -8.43
CA ALA A 137 7.41 -2.96 -9.82
C ALA A 137 7.71 -1.49 -10.16
N ALA A 138 6.88 -0.54 -9.70
CA ALA A 138 7.11 0.89 -9.91
C ALA A 138 8.43 1.37 -9.29
N MET A 139 8.73 0.94 -8.06
CA MET A 139 9.98 1.26 -7.37
C MET A 139 11.20 0.61 -8.05
N LEU A 140 11.10 -0.66 -8.41
CA LEU A 140 12.18 -1.40 -9.06
C LEU A 140 12.56 -0.84 -10.45
N LEU A 141 11.63 -0.14 -11.11
CA LEU A 141 11.82 0.45 -12.44
C LEU A 141 12.12 1.95 -12.41
N VAL A 142 12.41 2.52 -11.25
CA VAL A 142 12.58 3.98 -11.11
C VAL A 142 13.91 4.50 -11.65
N SER A 143 14.95 3.66 -11.63
CA SER A 143 16.32 4.08 -12.00
C SER A 143 16.97 3.09 -12.96
N ASN A 144 17.91 3.58 -13.72
CA ASN A 144 18.85 2.76 -14.51
C ASN A 144 20.24 2.69 -13.85
N GLU A 145 20.44 3.41 -12.75
CA GLU A 145 21.69 3.38 -12.00
C GLU A 145 21.80 2.07 -11.20
N PRO A 146 22.87 1.27 -11.40
CA PRO A 146 22.97 -0.06 -10.81
C PRO A 146 22.95 -0.08 -9.29
N SER A 147 23.55 0.88 -8.60
CA SER A 147 23.54 0.98 -7.13
C SER A 147 22.12 1.24 -6.60
N ARG A 148 21.38 2.14 -7.26
CA ARG A 148 20.00 2.48 -6.93
C ARG A 148 19.03 1.33 -7.21
N ILE A 149 19.24 0.55 -8.29
CA ILE A 149 18.51 -0.69 -8.56
C ILE A 149 18.76 -1.71 -7.44
N ALA A 150 20.02 -1.89 -7.02
CA ALA A 150 20.36 -2.82 -5.95
C ALA A 150 19.70 -2.42 -4.62
N LEU A 151 19.64 -1.12 -4.30
CA LEU A 151 18.93 -0.61 -3.12
C LEU A 151 17.41 -0.84 -3.21
N ALA A 152 16.81 -0.60 -4.37
CA ALA A 152 15.39 -0.88 -4.61
C ALA A 152 15.07 -2.38 -4.44
N CYS A 153 15.98 -3.29 -4.83
CA CYS A 153 15.85 -4.73 -4.59
C CYS A 153 15.87 -5.07 -3.10
N ASP A 154 16.69 -4.39 -2.31
CA ASP A 154 16.71 -4.55 -0.86
C ASP A 154 15.39 -4.11 -0.23
N LEU A 155 14.90 -2.93 -0.63
CA LEU A 155 13.62 -2.41 -0.13
C LEU A 155 12.45 -3.32 -0.53
N ALA A 156 12.41 -3.81 -1.77
CA ALA A 156 11.37 -4.74 -2.19
C ALA A 156 11.38 -6.01 -1.33
N ALA A 157 12.56 -6.59 -1.08
CA ALA A 157 12.70 -7.76 -0.23
C ALA A 157 12.30 -7.51 1.23
N LEU A 158 12.62 -6.32 1.78
CA LEU A 158 12.24 -5.92 3.14
C LEU A 158 10.74 -5.72 3.29
N ILE A 159 10.09 -5.12 2.28
CA ILE A 159 8.64 -4.85 2.30
C ILE A 159 7.83 -6.14 2.21
N GLU A 160 8.24 -7.10 1.39
CA GLU A 160 7.56 -8.39 1.24
C GLU A 160 7.78 -9.33 2.41
N ALA A 161 8.86 -9.18 3.13
CA ALA A 161 9.24 -10.07 4.22
C ALA A 161 8.51 -9.76 5.53
N ARG A 162 8.55 -10.75 6.43
CA ARG A 162 8.25 -10.49 7.83
C ARG A 162 9.35 -9.60 8.44
N ASP A 163 8.95 -8.69 9.33
CA ASP A 163 9.89 -7.80 10.01
C ASP A 163 11.08 -8.57 10.61
N PRO A 164 12.32 -8.25 10.22
CA PRO A 164 13.50 -8.91 10.74
C PRO A 164 13.87 -8.44 12.15
N LEU A 165 13.31 -7.33 12.64
CA LEU A 165 13.59 -6.79 13.96
C LEU A 165 12.44 -7.07 14.94
N ARG A 166 12.78 -7.21 16.22
CA ARG A 166 11.82 -7.28 17.32
C ARG A 166 11.52 -5.91 17.90
N SER A 167 12.30 -4.91 17.55
CA SER A 167 12.09 -3.53 17.98
C SER A 167 10.76 -3.00 17.45
N ARG A 168 10.14 -2.06 18.20
CA ARG A 168 8.93 -1.37 17.76
C ARG A 168 9.20 -0.11 16.94
N SER A 169 10.46 0.16 16.61
CA SER A 169 10.82 1.34 15.82
C SER A 169 10.05 1.37 14.50
N ASP A 170 9.60 2.52 14.11
CA ASP A 170 8.90 2.81 12.87
C ASP A 170 9.84 3.22 11.73
N ALA A 171 11.14 3.40 11.99
CA ALA A 171 12.13 3.72 10.97
C ALA A 171 12.45 2.51 10.07
N LEU A 172 12.19 2.63 8.76
CA LEU A 172 12.59 1.62 7.79
C LEU A 172 14.13 1.50 7.69
N ALA A 173 14.83 2.60 7.91
CA ALA A 173 16.30 2.65 7.85
C ALA A 173 16.95 1.62 8.78
N GLU A 174 16.42 1.38 9.98
CA GLU A 174 16.95 0.37 10.90
C GLU A 174 16.89 -1.05 10.32
N ARG A 175 15.84 -1.38 9.57
CA ARG A 175 15.69 -2.69 8.91
C ARG A 175 16.72 -2.86 7.82
N TRP A 176 16.92 -1.80 7.03
CA TRP A 176 17.95 -1.82 5.99
C TRP A 176 19.35 -1.90 6.59
N GLN A 177 19.65 -1.14 7.66
CA GLN A 177 20.91 -1.20 8.38
C GLN A 177 21.18 -2.60 8.98
N ALA A 178 20.15 -3.26 9.53
CA ALA A 178 20.25 -4.62 10.02
C ALA A 178 20.59 -5.61 8.89
N LEU A 179 20.01 -5.44 7.69
CA LEU A 179 20.34 -6.24 6.51
C LEU A 179 21.79 -5.99 6.06
N ALA A 180 22.24 -4.74 6.03
CA ALA A 180 23.63 -4.38 5.69
C ALA A 180 24.62 -4.95 6.72
N ALA A 181 24.31 -4.85 8.01
CA ALA A 181 25.12 -5.44 9.09
C ALA A 181 25.19 -6.97 8.97
N PHE A 182 24.07 -7.63 8.67
CA PHE A 182 24.00 -9.08 8.45
C PHE A 182 24.95 -9.54 7.32
N ARG A 183 25.00 -8.82 6.22
CA ARG A 183 25.91 -9.09 5.08
C ARG A 183 27.39 -9.00 5.49
N ASN A 184 27.68 -8.15 6.47
CA ASN A 184 29.03 -7.98 7.07
C ASN A 184 29.29 -8.93 8.26
N GLY A 185 28.47 -9.98 8.42
CA GLY A 185 28.61 -10.98 9.46
C GLY A 185 28.14 -10.54 10.87
N ARG A 186 27.56 -9.35 11.01
CA ARG A 186 27.08 -8.77 12.28
C ARG A 186 25.57 -8.91 12.38
N VAL A 187 25.08 -9.43 13.51
CA VAL A 187 23.64 -9.57 13.78
C VAL A 187 23.35 -8.97 15.15
N GLY A 188 22.50 -7.95 15.20
CA GLY A 188 22.05 -7.33 16.44
C GLY A 188 21.26 -8.31 17.32
N ALA A 189 21.20 -8.05 18.62
CA ALA A 189 20.52 -8.93 19.58
C ALA A 189 18.99 -9.00 19.36
N ASP A 190 18.39 -7.96 18.80
CA ASP A 190 16.97 -7.86 18.46
C ASP A 190 16.65 -8.36 17.04
N ALA A 191 17.66 -8.69 16.24
CA ALA A 191 17.50 -9.10 14.86
C ALA A 191 17.30 -10.63 14.71
N ASN A 192 16.37 -11.00 13.84
CA ASN A 192 16.13 -12.38 13.46
C ASN A 192 17.04 -12.79 12.29
N ARG A 193 18.08 -13.58 12.58
CA ARG A 193 19.06 -14.02 11.59
C ARG A 193 18.45 -14.78 10.40
N SER A 194 17.47 -15.64 10.64
CA SER A 194 16.83 -16.41 9.56
C SER A 194 15.97 -15.53 8.66
N ALA A 195 15.29 -14.52 9.23
CA ALA A 195 14.54 -13.54 8.44
C ALA A 195 15.49 -12.69 7.58
N LEU A 196 16.60 -12.19 8.14
CA LEU A 196 17.61 -11.44 7.38
C LEU A 196 18.23 -12.27 6.25
N ALA A 197 18.51 -13.55 6.48
CA ALA A 197 19.02 -14.45 5.44
C ALA A 197 18.00 -14.63 4.30
N ALA A 198 16.73 -14.78 4.62
CA ALA A 198 15.66 -14.88 3.62
C ALA A 198 15.51 -13.58 2.82
N ILE A 199 15.57 -12.42 3.48
CA ILE A 199 15.52 -11.10 2.85
C ILE A 199 16.72 -10.91 1.90
N ASP A 200 17.93 -11.25 2.33
CA ASP A 200 19.12 -11.16 1.49
C ASP A 200 19.03 -12.07 0.26
N ALA A 201 18.52 -13.29 0.43
CA ALA A 201 18.27 -14.20 -0.69
C ALA A 201 17.25 -13.65 -1.68
N ALA A 202 16.14 -13.05 -1.19
CA ALA A 202 15.12 -12.42 -2.01
C ALA A 202 15.69 -11.20 -2.75
N SER A 203 16.45 -10.33 -2.09
CA SER A 203 17.14 -9.21 -2.73
C SER A 203 18.07 -9.66 -3.85
N LYS A 204 18.88 -10.70 -3.62
CA LYS A 204 19.74 -11.32 -4.65
C LYS A 204 18.93 -11.86 -5.84
N GLN A 205 17.75 -12.43 -5.58
CA GLN A 205 16.86 -12.92 -6.63
C GLN A 205 16.31 -11.77 -7.49
N TRP A 206 15.88 -10.67 -6.87
CA TRP A 206 15.45 -9.46 -7.57
C TRP A 206 16.56 -8.88 -8.45
N ARG A 207 17.78 -8.73 -7.90
CA ARG A 207 18.94 -8.25 -8.67
C ARG A 207 19.21 -9.11 -9.89
N ARG A 208 19.20 -10.44 -9.75
CA ARG A 208 19.37 -11.37 -10.89
C ARG A 208 18.26 -11.16 -11.94
N ARG A 209 17.01 -11.02 -11.52
CA ARG A 209 15.87 -10.79 -12.41
C ARG A 209 15.99 -9.48 -13.18
N LEU A 210 16.50 -8.44 -12.55
CA LEU A 210 16.76 -7.13 -13.16
C LEU A 210 18.12 -7.05 -13.85
N ARG A 211 18.90 -8.16 -13.90
CA ARG A 211 20.25 -8.20 -14.47
C ARG A 211 21.19 -7.15 -13.87
N CYS A 212 21.03 -6.86 -12.58
CA CYS A 212 21.84 -5.93 -11.82
C CYS A 212 22.95 -6.68 -11.08
N ASN A 213 24.19 -6.46 -11.46
CA ASN A 213 25.36 -7.06 -10.81
C ASN A 213 25.95 -6.19 -9.69
N ALA A 214 25.43 -4.97 -9.50
CA ALA A 214 25.90 -4.10 -8.43
C ALA A 214 25.50 -4.61 -7.05
N HIS A 215 26.29 -4.20 -6.06
CA HIS A 215 25.96 -4.35 -4.67
C HIS A 215 25.23 -3.07 -4.18
N PRO A 216 24.30 -3.20 -3.20
CA PRO A 216 23.77 -2.02 -2.53
C PRO A 216 24.92 -1.21 -1.91
N PRO A 217 24.77 0.12 -1.81
CA PRO A 217 25.76 0.97 -1.12
C PRO A 217 26.01 0.47 0.29
N ALA A 218 27.23 0.71 0.82
CA ALA A 218 27.61 0.28 2.17
C ALA A 218 26.90 1.10 3.26
N ASP A 219 26.65 2.36 2.97
CA ASP A 219 25.92 3.30 3.80
C ASP A 219 24.90 4.04 2.92
N VAL A 220 23.68 4.25 3.43
CA VAL A 220 22.57 4.87 2.73
C VAL A 220 21.88 5.83 3.67
N PRO A 221 21.80 7.12 3.30
CA PRO A 221 20.96 8.06 4.01
C PRO A 221 19.51 7.61 4.07
N ALA A 222 18.83 7.86 5.18
CA ALA A 222 17.44 7.44 5.34
C ALA A 222 16.51 8.06 4.27
N HIS A 223 16.83 9.25 3.78
CA HIS A 223 16.10 9.95 2.71
C HIS A 223 16.17 9.22 1.37
N ASP A 224 17.30 8.60 1.02
CA ASP A 224 17.41 7.80 -0.21
C ASP A 224 16.45 6.60 -0.23
N LEU A 225 16.16 6.04 0.96
CA LEU A 225 15.15 4.99 1.12
C LEU A 225 13.75 5.56 0.87
N GLY A 226 13.45 6.73 1.42
CA GLY A 226 12.18 7.44 1.22
C GLY A 226 11.96 7.84 -0.24
N ASP A 227 12.99 8.30 -0.92
CA ASP A 227 12.96 8.65 -2.33
C ASP A 227 12.51 7.46 -3.21
N LEU A 228 13.05 6.28 -2.93
CA LEU A 228 12.63 5.05 -3.62
C LEU A 228 11.22 4.62 -3.23
N LEU A 229 10.90 4.68 -1.92
CA LEU A 229 9.57 4.33 -1.41
C LEU A 229 8.46 5.20 -2.00
N ALA A 230 8.71 6.48 -2.28
CA ALA A 230 7.73 7.40 -2.86
C ALA A 230 7.15 6.85 -4.17
N HIS A 231 7.94 6.12 -4.95
CA HIS A 231 7.47 5.48 -6.18
C HIS A 231 6.61 4.23 -5.96
N ALA A 232 6.75 3.56 -4.82
CA ALA A 232 5.88 2.43 -4.46
C ALA A 232 4.60 2.90 -3.76
N PHE A 233 4.69 3.97 -3.00
CA PHE A 233 3.62 4.46 -2.13
C PHE A 233 3.31 5.95 -2.34
N PRO A 234 3.04 6.41 -3.58
CA PRO A 234 2.77 7.82 -3.84
C PRO A 234 1.54 8.35 -3.09
N ASP A 235 0.55 7.50 -2.83
CA ASP A 235 -0.63 7.78 -2.03
C ASP A 235 -0.36 7.91 -0.51
N ARG A 236 0.84 7.50 -0.07
CA ARG A 236 1.26 7.48 1.34
C ARG A 236 2.45 8.41 1.61
N ILE A 237 2.80 9.27 0.65
CA ILE A 237 3.66 10.42 0.92
C ILE A 237 2.92 11.31 1.92
N ALA A 238 3.61 11.76 2.96
CA ALA A 238 3.03 12.44 4.09
C ALA A 238 3.82 13.71 4.43
N ARG A 239 3.11 14.79 4.72
CA ARG A 239 3.70 16.05 5.19
C ARG A 239 3.29 16.32 6.63
N GLN A 240 4.26 16.75 7.44
CA GLN A 240 4.03 17.14 8.84
C GLN A 240 2.99 18.26 8.92
N HIS A 241 2.05 18.13 9.87
CA HIS A 241 1.03 19.13 10.09
C HIS A 241 1.64 20.37 10.77
N PRO A 242 1.32 21.60 10.32
CA PRO A 242 1.96 22.81 10.81
C PRO A 242 1.80 23.07 12.32
N GLN A 243 0.72 22.57 12.92
CA GLN A 243 0.35 22.82 14.32
C GLN A 243 0.57 21.59 15.23
N ASP A 244 0.94 20.45 14.68
CA ASP A 244 1.12 19.21 15.44
C ASP A 244 2.24 18.37 14.82
N ALA A 245 3.40 18.38 15.45
CA ALA A 245 4.60 17.70 14.94
C ALA A 245 4.48 16.16 14.86
N LYS A 246 3.48 15.57 15.51
CA LYS A 246 3.21 14.12 15.44
C LYS A 246 2.17 13.76 14.40
N ARG A 247 1.45 14.72 13.84
CA ARG A 247 0.44 14.49 12.82
C ARG A 247 0.97 14.81 11.44
N TYR A 248 0.51 14.03 10.47
CA TYR A 248 0.90 14.13 9.06
C TYR A 248 -0.33 14.06 8.18
N GLN A 249 -0.35 14.85 7.13
CA GLN A 249 -1.35 14.74 6.07
C GLN A 249 -0.78 13.88 4.94
N LEU A 250 -1.50 12.83 4.56
CA LEU A 250 -1.14 11.92 3.47
C LEU A 250 -1.59 12.46 2.10
N ALA A 251 -0.87 12.09 1.05
CA ALA A 251 -1.21 12.45 -0.34
C ALA A 251 -2.61 11.96 -0.77
N ASN A 252 -3.17 10.94 -0.13
CA ASN A 252 -4.55 10.50 -0.34
C ASN A 252 -5.60 11.35 0.42
N GLY A 253 -5.20 12.44 1.10
CA GLY A 253 -6.04 13.35 1.85
C GLY A 253 -6.34 12.94 3.30
N ARG A 254 -5.95 11.73 3.72
CA ARG A 254 -6.15 11.24 5.09
C ARG A 254 -5.11 11.82 6.05
N MET A 255 -5.43 11.80 7.34
CA MET A 255 -4.49 12.14 8.40
C MET A 255 -3.85 10.88 8.97
N ALA A 256 -2.59 11.02 9.36
CA ALA A 256 -1.83 9.98 10.08
C ALA A 256 -1.10 10.58 11.26
N LYS A 257 -0.70 9.76 12.22
CA LYS A 257 0.07 10.15 13.40
C LYS A 257 1.24 9.19 13.64
N LEU A 258 2.29 9.71 14.23
CA LEU A 258 3.43 8.95 14.74
C LEU A 258 3.14 8.43 16.15
N PHE A 259 3.88 7.41 16.56
CA PHE A 259 4.02 7.02 17.96
C PHE A 259 4.73 8.13 18.78
N ASP A 260 4.57 8.11 20.09
CA ASP A 260 5.21 9.08 20.96
C ASP A 260 6.74 8.94 20.98
N ASP A 261 7.23 7.73 20.79
CA ASP A 261 8.66 7.33 20.74
C ASP A 261 9.14 7.08 19.30
N SER A 262 8.51 7.70 18.31
CA SER A 262 8.84 7.53 16.89
C SER A 262 10.29 7.91 16.59
N ALA A 263 10.98 7.05 15.86
CA ALA A 263 12.35 7.29 15.39
C ALA A 263 12.44 8.22 14.17
N VAL A 264 11.29 8.53 13.53
CA VAL A 264 11.20 9.48 12.40
C VAL A 264 10.55 10.80 12.79
N HIS A 265 10.54 11.11 14.09
CA HIS A 265 9.99 12.37 14.61
C HIS A 265 10.82 13.57 14.12
N GLY A 266 10.11 14.64 13.72
CA GLY A 266 10.75 15.88 13.27
C GLY A 266 11.03 15.97 11.77
N GLU A 267 10.83 14.88 11.04
CA GLU A 267 10.98 14.88 9.58
C GLU A 267 9.79 15.60 8.92
N PRO A 268 10.02 16.63 8.07
CA PRO A 268 8.93 17.39 7.45
C PRO A 268 8.14 16.57 6.45
N TRP A 269 8.79 15.59 5.79
CA TRP A 269 8.18 14.71 4.83
C TRP A 269 8.57 13.26 5.08
N LEU A 270 7.58 12.38 5.02
CA LEU A 270 7.72 10.95 5.19
C LEU A 270 7.06 10.19 4.05
N VAL A 271 7.50 8.98 3.81
CA VAL A 271 6.76 7.99 3.01
C VAL A 271 6.47 6.78 3.88
N ALA A 272 5.20 6.45 4.06
CA ALA A 272 4.78 5.32 4.87
C ALA A 272 4.69 4.05 4.02
N SER A 273 5.52 3.05 4.33
CA SER A 273 5.36 1.71 3.74
C SER A 273 4.28 0.89 4.45
N GLU A 274 4.02 1.17 5.72
CA GLU A 274 3.01 0.47 6.51
C GLU A 274 2.23 1.43 7.40
N LEU A 275 0.88 1.36 7.31
CA LEU A 275 -0.07 2.19 8.05
C LEU A 275 -1.10 1.29 8.71
N ARG A 276 -1.53 1.61 9.92
CA ARG A 276 -2.72 1.03 10.52
C ARG A 276 -3.86 2.05 10.47
N PHE A 277 -4.87 1.75 9.66
CA PHE A 277 -6.03 2.62 9.55
C PHE A 277 -6.91 2.50 10.81
N GLU A 278 -7.16 3.63 11.45
CA GLU A 278 -8.07 3.79 12.57
C GLU A 278 -9.23 4.69 12.15
N ALA A 279 -10.22 4.83 13.02
CA ALA A 279 -11.46 5.57 12.69
C ALA A 279 -11.20 7.06 12.34
N ARG A 280 -10.20 7.68 12.96
CA ARG A 280 -9.90 9.11 12.78
C ARG A 280 -8.59 9.33 12.03
N ASP A 281 -7.46 8.99 12.64
CA ASP A 281 -6.13 9.17 12.07
C ASP A 281 -5.48 7.80 11.87
N ALA A 282 -4.82 7.57 10.75
CA ALA A 282 -4.01 6.35 10.58
C ALA A 282 -2.78 6.44 11.49
N LEU A 283 -2.28 5.29 11.96
CA LEU A 283 -1.02 5.21 12.69
C LEU A 283 0.10 4.79 11.73
N LEU A 284 1.20 5.56 11.70
CA LEU A 284 2.39 5.20 10.93
C LEU A 284 3.12 4.06 11.65
N LEU A 285 3.15 2.89 11.03
CA LEU A 285 3.83 1.72 11.59
C LEU A 285 5.25 1.58 11.05
N ARG A 286 5.49 2.05 9.81
CA ARG A 286 6.81 2.05 9.18
C ARG A 286 6.90 3.12 8.12
N ALA A 287 7.97 3.94 8.21
CA ALA A 287 8.19 5.04 7.29
C ALA A 287 9.69 5.29 7.06
N ALA A 288 9.98 6.08 6.04
CA ALA A 288 11.27 6.69 5.81
C ALA A 288 11.09 8.17 5.48
N PRO A 289 12.03 9.06 5.87
CA PRO A 289 12.03 10.45 5.44
C PRO A 289 12.26 10.54 3.94
N VAL A 290 11.74 11.58 3.31
CA VAL A 290 11.93 11.87 1.88
C VAL A 290 12.23 13.35 1.69
N ASP A 291 13.10 13.67 0.73
CA ASP A 291 13.46 15.04 0.44
C ASP A 291 12.37 15.77 -0.36
N GLU A 292 11.97 16.97 0.09
CA GLU A 292 11.04 17.81 -0.67
C GLU A 292 11.60 18.19 -2.05
N ALA A 293 12.89 18.45 -2.14
CA ALA A 293 13.54 18.74 -3.42
C ALA A 293 13.41 17.58 -4.41
N TYR A 294 13.58 16.35 -3.92
CA TYR A 294 13.35 15.14 -4.71
C TYR A 294 11.89 15.03 -5.15
N LEU A 295 10.94 15.23 -4.23
CA LEU A 295 9.51 15.20 -4.56
C LEU A 295 9.15 16.24 -5.63
N ARG A 296 9.68 17.46 -5.54
CA ARG A 296 9.44 18.52 -6.53
C ARG A 296 10.00 18.17 -7.90
N GLN A 297 11.09 17.42 -7.96
CA GLN A 297 11.68 16.96 -9.22
C GLN A 297 10.95 15.72 -9.78
N ALA A 298 10.81 14.67 -8.98
CA ALA A 298 10.32 13.36 -9.44
C ALA A 298 8.79 13.31 -9.56
N PHE A 299 8.08 14.14 -8.78
CA PHE A 299 6.62 14.20 -8.70
C PHE A 299 6.08 15.58 -9.03
N ALA A 300 6.73 16.31 -9.93
CA ALA A 300 6.37 17.70 -10.30
C ALA A 300 4.89 17.84 -10.71
N ALA A 301 4.36 16.84 -11.42
CA ALA A 301 2.96 16.81 -11.86
C ALA A 301 1.93 16.69 -10.72
N HIS A 302 2.36 16.35 -9.50
CA HIS A 302 1.51 16.25 -8.31
C HIS A 302 1.44 17.56 -7.51
N PHE A 303 2.30 18.55 -7.85
CA PHE A 303 2.26 19.89 -7.27
C PHE A 303 1.33 20.79 -8.08
N HIS A 304 0.28 21.26 -7.46
CA HIS A 304 -0.73 22.11 -8.07
C HIS A 304 -0.90 23.40 -7.27
N GLU A 305 -1.09 24.51 -7.97
CA GLU A 305 -1.49 25.78 -7.38
C GLU A 305 -2.69 26.31 -8.14
N GLY A 306 -3.72 26.75 -7.41
CA GLY A 306 -4.94 27.27 -8.03
C GLY A 306 -5.84 27.94 -7.03
N ASP A 307 -6.82 28.65 -7.54
CA ASP A 307 -7.84 29.28 -6.72
C ASP A 307 -8.98 28.25 -6.48
N GLU A 308 -9.31 28.04 -5.22
CA GLU A 308 -10.45 27.22 -4.78
C GLU A 308 -11.53 28.12 -4.19
N VAL A 309 -12.76 27.94 -4.63
CA VAL A 309 -13.93 28.63 -4.11
C VAL A 309 -14.87 27.62 -3.49
N ARG A 310 -15.27 27.87 -2.25
CA ARG A 310 -16.22 27.02 -1.52
C ARG A 310 -17.29 27.86 -0.84
N TRP A 311 -18.47 27.29 -0.64
CA TRP A 311 -19.48 27.88 0.20
C TRP A 311 -19.15 27.67 1.67
N ASP A 312 -19.09 28.76 2.43
CA ASP A 312 -18.97 28.75 3.88
C ASP A 312 -20.37 28.92 4.50
N ALA A 313 -20.95 27.83 4.97
CA ALA A 313 -22.28 27.83 5.54
C ALA A 313 -22.37 28.66 6.85
N GLY A 314 -21.28 28.76 7.61
CA GLY A 314 -21.22 29.55 8.86
C GLY A 314 -21.24 31.05 8.60
N ARG A 315 -20.59 31.50 7.52
CA ARG A 315 -20.53 32.90 7.09
C ARG A 315 -21.59 33.26 6.05
N ARG A 316 -22.28 32.25 5.51
CA ARG A 316 -23.24 32.39 4.38
C ARG A 316 -22.62 33.19 3.23
N ALA A 317 -21.39 32.86 2.87
CA ALA A 317 -20.62 33.55 1.87
C ALA A 317 -19.67 32.60 1.12
N LEU A 318 -19.25 32.99 -0.08
CA LEU A 318 -18.19 32.30 -0.78
C LEU A 318 -16.84 32.61 -0.13
N ALA A 319 -16.11 31.59 0.27
CA ALA A 319 -14.70 31.66 0.65
C ALA A 319 -13.83 31.32 -0.56
N SER A 320 -12.93 32.23 -0.92
CA SER A 320 -11.99 32.04 -2.02
C SER A 320 -10.57 32.04 -1.45
N GLU A 321 -9.85 30.98 -1.74
CA GLU A 321 -8.47 30.78 -1.28
C GLU A 321 -7.60 30.33 -2.43
N ARG A 322 -6.40 30.88 -2.53
CA ARG A 322 -5.35 30.36 -3.40
C ARG A 322 -4.59 29.28 -2.66
N ILE A 323 -4.70 28.05 -3.14
CA ILE A 323 -4.18 26.88 -2.46
C ILE A 323 -3.08 26.25 -3.30
N ALA A 324 -1.92 26.03 -2.66
CA ALA A 324 -0.88 25.15 -3.21
C ALA A 324 -1.03 23.77 -2.56
N ARG A 325 -0.99 22.73 -3.38
CA ARG A 325 -1.16 21.32 -2.95
C ARG A 325 -0.08 20.42 -3.53
N PHE A 326 0.19 19.35 -2.82
CA PHE A 326 0.76 18.14 -3.35
C PHE A 326 -0.32 17.05 -3.24
N ASP A 327 -0.97 16.70 -4.35
CA ASP A 327 -2.19 15.87 -4.34
C ASP A 327 -3.21 16.34 -3.28
N GLY A 328 -3.53 15.48 -2.29
CA GLY A 328 -4.41 15.80 -1.16
C GLY A 328 -3.78 16.63 -0.03
N ILE A 329 -2.47 16.87 -0.07
CA ILE A 329 -1.75 17.63 0.98
C ILE A 329 -1.83 19.12 0.69
N VAL A 330 -2.32 19.92 1.64
CA VAL A 330 -2.32 21.37 1.57
C VAL A 330 -0.92 21.90 1.97
N LEU A 331 -0.23 22.54 1.04
CA LEU A 331 1.09 23.15 1.28
C LEU A 331 0.97 24.57 1.83
N SER A 332 0.07 25.34 1.25
CA SER A 332 -0.27 26.68 1.71
C SER A 332 -1.68 27.04 1.28
N SER A 333 -2.35 27.87 2.05
CA SER A 333 -3.60 28.52 1.71
C SER A 333 -3.49 30.01 2.04
N LYS A 334 -3.93 30.86 1.09
CA LYS A 334 -3.97 32.33 1.25
C LYS A 334 -5.30 32.82 0.72
N PRO A 335 -5.94 33.83 1.33
CA PRO A 335 -7.13 34.43 0.78
C PRO A 335 -6.88 34.89 -0.67
N ALA A 336 -7.75 34.51 -1.61
CA ALA A 336 -7.71 35.00 -2.97
C ALA A 336 -8.39 36.38 -3.05
N GLY A 337 -7.75 37.34 -3.73
CA GLY A 337 -8.25 38.71 -3.78
C GLY A 337 -9.47 38.89 -4.69
N ARG A 338 -9.68 38.02 -5.67
CA ARG A 338 -10.81 38.08 -6.62
C ARG A 338 -11.36 36.68 -6.85
N VAL A 339 -12.65 36.55 -6.75
CA VAL A 339 -13.35 35.28 -7.02
C VAL A 339 -13.58 35.14 -8.51
N ASP A 340 -13.11 34.03 -9.09
CA ASP A 340 -13.46 33.66 -10.48
C ASP A 340 -14.96 33.35 -10.55
N PRO A 341 -15.73 34.03 -11.46
CA PRO A 341 -17.17 33.80 -11.57
C PRO A 341 -17.55 32.35 -11.88
N ALA A 342 -16.74 31.63 -12.67
CA ALA A 342 -17.03 30.26 -13.02
C ALA A 342 -16.86 29.32 -11.82
N LEU A 343 -15.80 29.54 -11.01
CA LEU A 343 -15.58 28.81 -9.76
C LEU A 343 -16.65 29.14 -8.72
N ALA A 344 -17.08 30.41 -8.64
CA ALA A 344 -18.18 30.84 -7.76
C ALA A 344 -19.50 30.13 -8.11
N ALA A 345 -19.87 30.11 -9.39
CA ALA A 345 -21.09 29.44 -9.87
C ALA A 345 -21.06 27.94 -9.57
N ARG A 346 -19.89 27.28 -9.73
CA ARG A 346 -19.71 25.87 -9.41
C ARG A 346 -19.85 25.62 -7.91
N ALA A 347 -19.19 26.42 -7.07
CA ALA A 347 -19.24 26.27 -5.62
C ALA A 347 -20.69 26.46 -5.08
N LEU A 348 -21.46 27.41 -5.63
CA LEU A 348 -22.88 27.60 -5.29
C LEU A 348 -23.72 26.40 -5.75
N THR A 349 -23.47 25.88 -6.96
CA THR A 349 -24.18 24.70 -7.46
C THR A 349 -23.95 23.48 -6.59
N ASP A 350 -22.71 23.25 -6.19
CA ASP A 350 -22.35 22.12 -5.32
C ASP A 350 -22.97 22.32 -3.92
N ALA A 351 -22.96 23.54 -3.36
CA ALA A 351 -23.61 23.85 -2.10
C ALA A 351 -25.13 23.61 -2.13
N VAL A 352 -25.81 24.00 -3.24
CA VAL A 352 -27.24 23.71 -3.43
C VAL A 352 -27.53 22.21 -3.43
N ARG A 353 -26.67 21.43 -4.08
CA ARG A 353 -26.83 19.96 -4.12
C ARG A 353 -26.68 19.32 -2.74
N ASP A 354 -25.76 19.84 -1.93
CA ASP A 354 -25.42 19.25 -0.62
C ASP A 354 -26.41 19.68 0.49
N ILE A 355 -26.79 20.94 0.53
CA ILE A 355 -27.55 21.51 1.65
C ILE A 355 -28.95 22.03 1.27
N GLY A 356 -29.29 22.05 -0.03
CA GLY A 356 -30.55 22.54 -0.54
C GLY A 356 -30.62 24.06 -0.65
N LEU A 357 -31.60 24.55 -1.47
CA LEU A 357 -31.79 25.98 -1.75
C LEU A 357 -32.13 26.82 -0.51
N THR A 358 -32.76 26.21 0.49
CA THR A 358 -33.22 26.94 1.71
C THR A 358 -32.08 27.24 2.69
N ALA A 359 -30.91 26.70 2.49
CA ALA A 359 -29.75 26.87 3.38
C ALA A 359 -28.72 27.89 2.83
N LEU A 360 -28.92 28.39 1.61
CA LEU A 360 -28.18 29.50 1.02
C LEU A 360 -28.86 30.83 1.42
#